data_1a183538b075a551fc479bce509c19fd
#
_entry.id   1a183538b075a551fc479bce509c19fd
#
_cell.length_a   1.000
_cell.length_b   1.000
_cell.length_c   1.000
_cell.angle_alpha   90.00
_cell.angle_beta   90.00
_cell.angle_gamma   90.00
#
_symmetry.space_group_name_H-M   'P 1'
#
loop_
_entity.id
_entity.type
_entity.pdbx_description
1 polymer ?
#
loop_
_entity_poly.entity_id
_entity_poly.type
_entity_poly.pdbx_seq_one_letter_code
_entity_poly.pdbx_strand_id
1 'polypeptide(L)'
;MNGVDTMIIDKVNDYLNSHSSSTTLLELCFYIKKNIHRIPNLSIDDISKESLISKGQVSKCIRKLDYENYEEFKNACIQYLDLISKRKKFLNPHQSFETNVMHFTKDFIQNIQYMINHINLKLIQKLIQDIKQANKVYLYAHGDVRSVCYNIQRELQIYDIQTIICDADFNKDYHFLDNDILIVLSTNGHSFHYN
;
A
#
# COMPACT_ATOMS: atom_id res chain seq x y z
N MET A 1 -1.91 -19.78 3.90
CA MET A 1 -2.56 -18.47 3.75
C MET A 1 -1.48 -17.49 3.35
N ASN A 2 -1.36 -17.24 2.06
CA ASN A 2 -0.34 -16.29 1.57
C ASN A 2 -0.93 -14.89 1.69
N GLY A 3 -0.48 -14.16 2.72
CA GLY A 3 -0.84 -12.77 2.92
C GLY A 3 -0.46 -11.96 1.69
N VAL A 4 -1.30 -11.02 1.32
CA VAL A 4 -0.99 -10.01 0.30
C VAL A 4 0.32 -9.35 0.73
N ASP A 5 1.36 -9.47 -0.10
CA ASP A 5 2.71 -8.95 0.19
C ASP A 5 2.67 -7.44 0.41
N THR A 6 2.51 -7.03 1.67
CA THR A 6 2.72 -5.65 2.08
C THR A 6 4.19 -5.34 1.82
N MET A 7 4.48 -4.31 1.02
CA MET A 7 5.86 -3.98 0.70
C MET A 7 6.65 -3.70 1.98
N ILE A 8 7.93 -4.07 1.98
CA ILE A 8 8.83 -3.84 3.12
C ILE A 8 8.77 -2.38 3.62
N ILE A 9 8.67 -1.42 2.71
CA ILE A 9 8.64 -0.01 3.08
C ILE A 9 7.35 0.38 3.81
N ASP A 10 6.23 -0.27 3.50
CA ASP A 10 4.94 -0.02 4.16
C ASP A 10 4.99 -0.57 5.59
N LYS A 11 5.48 -1.80 5.78
CA LYS A 11 5.70 -2.39 7.12
C LYS A 11 6.61 -1.52 7.99
N VAL A 12 7.70 -1.02 7.40
CA VAL A 12 8.64 -0.10 8.08
C VAL A 12 7.95 1.20 8.44
N ASN A 13 7.20 1.82 7.52
CA ASN A 13 6.48 3.06 7.77
C ASN A 13 5.38 2.88 8.81
N ASP A 14 4.60 1.81 8.75
CA ASP A 14 3.54 1.51 9.72
C ASP A 14 4.13 1.38 11.13
N TYR A 15 5.27 0.71 11.25
CA TYR A 15 5.95 0.61 12.54
C TYR A 15 6.46 1.95 13.04
N LEU A 16 7.10 2.75 12.16
CA LEU A 16 7.59 4.08 12.49
C LEU A 16 6.46 5.05 12.89
N ASN A 17 5.30 4.93 12.26
CA ASN A 17 4.15 5.81 12.52
C ASN A 17 3.38 5.42 13.80
N SER A 18 3.42 4.17 14.20
CA SER A 18 2.65 3.66 15.34
C SER A 18 3.43 3.62 16.67
N HIS A 19 4.76 3.80 16.64
CA HIS A 19 5.60 3.69 17.83
C HIS A 19 6.45 4.95 18.04
N SER A 20 6.35 5.53 19.24
CA SER A 20 7.09 6.75 19.62
C SER A 20 8.26 6.48 20.59
N SER A 21 8.33 5.29 21.19
CA SER A 21 9.41 4.94 22.13
C SER A 21 10.58 4.28 21.39
N SER A 22 11.81 4.69 21.71
CA SER A 22 13.02 4.09 21.16
C SER A 22 13.09 2.60 21.50
N THR A 23 12.99 1.77 20.46
CA THR A 23 13.18 0.33 20.55
C THR A 23 14.19 -0.10 19.50
N THR A 24 14.86 -1.23 19.74
CA THR A 24 15.80 -1.78 18.74
C THR A 24 15.16 -1.98 17.35
N LEU A 25 13.86 -2.30 17.31
CA LEU A 25 13.13 -2.42 16.04
C LEU A 25 12.93 -1.05 15.37
N LEU A 26 12.63 -0.01 16.14
CA LEU A 26 12.52 1.34 15.63
C LEU A 26 13.83 1.82 15.00
N GLU A 27 14.95 1.56 15.69
CA GLU A 27 16.30 1.89 15.18
C GLU A 27 16.60 1.15 13.88
N LEU A 28 16.26 -0.15 13.81
CA LEU A 28 16.41 -0.92 12.60
C LEU A 28 15.50 -0.41 11.47
N CYS A 29 14.27 -0.02 11.76
CA CYS A 29 13.35 0.58 10.78
C CYS A 29 13.92 1.88 10.19
N PHE A 30 14.49 2.76 11.01
CA PHE A 30 15.18 3.96 10.52
C PHE A 30 16.40 3.61 9.66
N TYR A 31 17.19 2.61 10.07
CA TYR A 31 18.32 2.14 9.29
C TYR A 31 17.87 1.60 7.92
N ILE A 32 16.83 0.74 7.89
CA ILE A 32 16.26 0.20 6.65
C ILE A 32 15.80 1.33 5.74
N LYS A 33 15.00 2.26 6.26
CA LYS A 33 14.46 3.37 5.47
C LYS A 33 15.55 4.21 4.83
N LYS A 34 16.66 4.45 5.54
CA LYS A 34 17.81 5.22 5.04
C LYS A 34 18.65 4.46 4.04
N ASN A 35 18.76 3.14 4.18
CA ASN A 35 19.74 2.32 3.47
C ASN A 35 19.12 1.27 2.55
N ILE A 36 17.82 1.32 2.30
CA ILE A 36 17.08 0.26 1.59
C ILE A 36 17.71 -0.08 0.21
N HIS A 37 18.27 0.92 -0.47
CA HIS A 37 18.93 0.76 -1.77
C HIS A 37 20.27 -0.02 -1.70
N ARG A 38 20.87 -0.14 -0.49
CA ARG A 38 22.13 -0.86 -0.26
C ARG A 38 21.91 -2.26 0.28
N ILE A 39 20.78 -2.49 0.97
CA ILE A 39 20.46 -3.76 1.66
C ILE A 39 20.62 -4.99 0.74
N PRO A 40 20.23 -4.97 -0.55
CA PRO A 40 20.46 -6.09 -1.44
C PRO A 40 21.92 -6.59 -1.52
N ASN A 41 22.87 -5.70 -1.28
CA ASN A 41 24.31 -5.97 -1.37
C ASN A 41 24.98 -6.17 0.00
N LEU A 42 24.20 -6.08 1.09
CA LEU A 42 24.71 -6.25 2.45
C LEU A 42 24.44 -7.67 2.96
N SER A 43 25.30 -8.12 3.87
CA SER A 43 25.05 -9.27 4.72
C SER A 43 24.37 -8.82 6.03
N ILE A 44 23.81 -9.77 6.76
CA ILE A 44 23.23 -9.48 8.09
C ILE A 44 24.33 -8.97 9.06
N ASP A 45 25.57 -9.41 8.86
CA ASP A 45 26.71 -8.96 9.66
C ASP A 45 27.07 -7.49 9.35
N ASP A 46 26.94 -7.07 8.09
CA ASP A 46 27.14 -5.67 7.70
C ASP A 46 26.05 -4.77 8.31
N ILE A 47 24.77 -5.20 8.22
CA ILE A 47 23.66 -4.47 8.85
C ILE A 47 23.89 -4.38 10.35
N SER A 48 24.30 -5.47 11.01
CA SER A 48 24.59 -5.48 12.43
C SER A 48 25.67 -4.47 12.83
N LYS A 49 26.76 -4.42 12.08
CA LYS A 49 27.87 -3.48 12.29
C LYS A 49 27.46 -2.02 12.07
N GLU A 50 26.79 -1.75 10.95
CA GLU A 50 26.40 -0.40 10.56
C GLU A 50 25.27 0.17 11.44
N SER A 51 24.31 -0.66 11.85
CA SER A 51 23.20 -0.23 12.70
C SER A 51 23.52 -0.25 14.19
N LEU A 52 24.66 -0.80 14.59
CA LEU A 52 25.06 -1.03 15.97
C LEU A 52 24.08 -1.95 16.75
N ILE A 53 23.35 -2.79 16.03
CA ILE A 53 22.38 -3.75 16.56
C ILE A 53 22.98 -5.15 16.42
N SER A 54 22.96 -5.95 17.47
CA SER A 54 23.53 -7.31 17.41
C SER A 54 22.79 -8.17 16.35
N LYS A 55 23.50 -9.07 15.68
CA LYS A 55 22.99 -9.96 14.64
C LYS A 55 21.73 -10.72 15.09
N GLY A 56 21.71 -11.20 16.35
CA GLY A 56 20.55 -11.87 16.93
C GLY A 56 19.33 -10.94 17.07
N GLN A 57 19.56 -9.68 17.42
CA GLN A 57 18.50 -8.68 17.49
C GLN A 57 18.01 -8.28 16.10
N VAL A 58 18.89 -8.11 15.11
CA VAL A 58 18.52 -7.87 13.70
C VAL A 58 17.59 -8.99 13.22
N SER A 59 17.97 -10.27 13.44
CA SER A 59 17.12 -11.41 13.08
C SER A 59 15.76 -11.40 13.77
N LYS A 60 15.71 -11.04 15.07
CA LYS A 60 14.43 -10.92 15.81
C LYS A 60 13.57 -9.78 15.24
N CYS A 61 14.17 -8.65 14.90
CA CYS A 61 13.46 -7.51 14.32
C CYS A 61 12.90 -7.83 12.93
N ILE A 62 13.65 -8.54 12.09
CA ILE A 62 13.20 -9.01 10.77
C ILE A 62 11.96 -9.90 10.90
N ARG A 63 11.93 -10.81 11.88
CA ARG A 63 10.74 -11.64 12.15
C ARG A 63 9.55 -10.83 12.65
N LYS A 64 9.78 -9.75 13.40
CA LYS A 64 8.70 -8.82 13.82
C LYS A 64 8.14 -7.98 12.67
N LEU A 65 8.89 -7.88 11.56
CA LEU A 65 8.42 -7.31 10.30
C LEU A 65 7.79 -8.38 9.38
N ASP A 66 7.46 -9.56 9.93
CA ASP A 66 6.81 -10.70 9.25
C ASP A 66 7.64 -11.29 8.10
N TYR A 67 8.96 -11.40 8.29
CA TYR A 67 9.84 -12.16 7.42
C TYR A 67 10.44 -13.34 8.19
N GLU A 68 10.41 -14.53 7.62
CA GLU A 68 10.90 -15.74 8.28
C GLU A 68 12.41 -15.68 8.55
N ASN A 69 13.15 -15.12 7.61
CA ASN A 69 14.61 -15.05 7.64
C ASN A 69 15.16 -13.82 6.90
N TYR A 70 16.48 -13.66 6.99
CA TYR A 70 17.18 -12.54 6.36
C TYR A 70 17.10 -12.55 4.83
N GLU A 71 17.08 -13.72 4.20
CA GLU A 71 17.02 -13.85 2.74
C GLU A 71 15.66 -13.39 2.20
N GLU A 72 14.58 -13.77 2.85
CA GLU A 72 13.22 -13.31 2.51
C GLU A 72 13.10 -11.79 2.65
N PHE A 73 13.58 -11.23 3.76
CA PHE A 73 13.64 -9.78 3.96
C PHE A 73 14.44 -9.07 2.87
N LYS A 74 15.61 -9.61 2.49
CA LYS A 74 16.46 -9.08 1.43
C LYS A 74 15.77 -9.12 0.08
N ASN A 75 15.08 -10.22 -0.24
CA ASN A 75 14.28 -10.36 -1.45
C ASN A 75 13.14 -9.33 -1.51
N ALA A 76 12.46 -9.07 -0.40
CA ALA A 76 11.45 -8.02 -0.31
C ALA A 76 12.04 -6.62 -0.59
N CYS A 77 13.25 -6.34 -0.13
CA CYS A 77 13.95 -5.10 -0.47
C CYS A 77 14.27 -5.01 -1.97
N ILE A 78 14.70 -6.11 -2.60
CA ILE A 78 14.97 -6.17 -4.05
C ILE A 78 13.68 -5.91 -4.83
N GLN A 79 12.60 -6.58 -4.49
CA GLN A 79 11.28 -6.40 -5.12
C GLN A 79 10.78 -4.96 -5.02
N TYR A 80 10.92 -4.35 -3.85
CA TYR A 80 10.60 -2.94 -3.67
C TYR A 80 11.41 -2.03 -4.59
N LEU A 81 12.73 -2.24 -4.68
CA LEU A 81 13.62 -1.44 -5.53
C LEU A 81 13.30 -1.61 -7.02
N ASP A 82 12.98 -2.84 -7.45
CA ASP A 82 12.53 -3.10 -8.83
C ASP A 82 11.24 -2.36 -9.14
N LEU A 83 10.27 -2.39 -8.21
CA LEU A 83 9.01 -1.68 -8.35
C LEU A 83 9.21 -0.17 -8.49
N ILE A 84 10.00 0.46 -7.60
CA ILE A 84 10.23 1.91 -7.67
C ILE A 84 11.06 2.31 -8.89
N SER A 85 11.94 1.44 -9.39
CA SER A 85 12.68 1.69 -10.62
C SER A 85 11.78 1.76 -11.86
N LYS A 86 10.68 0.99 -11.84
CA LYS A 86 9.65 0.93 -12.89
C LYS A 86 8.60 2.05 -12.76
N ARG A 87 8.51 2.70 -11.59
CA ARG A 87 7.59 3.83 -11.42
C ARG A 87 8.01 4.97 -12.34
N LYS A 88 7.06 5.45 -13.15
CA LYS A 88 7.28 6.61 -14.01
C LYS A 88 7.71 7.80 -13.14
N LYS A 89 8.92 8.29 -13.31
CA LYS A 89 9.38 9.51 -12.63
C LYS A 89 8.67 10.68 -13.31
N PHE A 90 7.81 11.37 -12.58
CA PHE A 90 7.11 12.55 -13.11
C PHE A 90 8.05 13.72 -13.42
N LEU A 91 9.22 13.74 -12.77
CA LEU A 91 10.23 14.79 -12.96
C LEU A 91 11.47 14.21 -13.61
N ASN A 92 11.89 14.79 -14.72
CA ASN A 92 13.16 14.50 -15.34
C ASN A 92 14.20 15.52 -14.83
N PRO A 93 15.24 15.10 -14.08
CA PRO A 93 16.24 16.01 -13.52
C PRO A 93 17.10 16.71 -14.58
N HIS A 94 17.05 16.24 -15.83
CA HIS A 94 17.79 16.83 -16.97
C HIS A 94 16.96 17.85 -17.75
N GLN A 95 15.72 18.14 -17.33
CA GLN A 95 14.86 19.13 -17.96
C GLN A 95 14.60 20.31 -17.01
N SER A 96 14.21 21.47 -17.58
CA SER A 96 13.81 22.61 -16.77
C SER A 96 12.55 22.31 -15.95
N PHE A 97 12.33 23.07 -14.89
CA PHE A 97 11.13 22.96 -14.06
C PHE A 97 9.86 23.18 -14.90
N GLU A 98 9.87 24.20 -15.75
CA GLU A 98 8.74 24.53 -16.63
C GLU A 98 8.41 23.40 -17.58
N THR A 99 9.42 22.78 -18.20
CA THR A 99 9.25 21.62 -19.09
C THR A 99 8.63 20.43 -18.34
N ASN A 100 9.11 20.16 -17.12
CA ASN A 100 8.58 19.11 -16.27
C ASN A 100 7.10 19.37 -15.91
N VAL A 101 6.75 20.61 -15.53
CA VAL A 101 5.37 21.00 -15.23
C VAL A 101 4.48 20.82 -16.45
N MET A 102 4.93 21.26 -17.63
CA MET A 102 4.17 21.09 -18.86
C MET A 102 3.91 19.61 -19.22
N HIS A 103 4.94 18.76 -19.10
CA HIS A 103 4.81 17.33 -19.35
C HIS A 103 3.85 16.67 -18.35
N PHE A 104 4.00 16.97 -17.05
CA PHE A 104 3.10 16.47 -16.02
C PHE A 104 1.65 16.86 -16.28
N THR A 105 1.41 18.14 -16.56
CA THR A 105 0.05 18.65 -16.83
C THR A 105 -0.56 17.99 -18.06
N LYS A 106 0.22 17.83 -19.12
CA LYS A 106 -0.23 17.15 -20.35
C LYS A 106 -0.60 15.68 -20.06
N ASP A 107 0.27 14.94 -19.39
CA ASP A 107 0.01 13.53 -19.02
C ASP A 107 -1.24 13.43 -18.13
N PHE A 108 -1.42 14.36 -17.19
CA PHE A 108 -2.57 14.38 -16.31
C PHE A 108 -3.88 14.61 -17.08
N ILE A 109 -3.91 15.59 -17.98
CA ILE A 109 -5.07 15.86 -18.84
C ILE A 109 -5.39 14.65 -19.74
N GLN A 110 -4.38 14.04 -20.34
CA GLN A 110 -4.55 12.85 -21.17
C GLN A 110 -5.14 11.67 -20.40
N ASN A 111 -4.69 11.45 -19.17
CA ASN A 111 -5.21 10.38 -18.29
C ASN A 111 -6.68 10.64 -17.92
N ILE A 112 -7.05 11.89 -17.61
CA ILE A 112 -8.45 12.26 -17.35
C ILE A 112 -9.30 12.02 -18.60
N GLN A 113 -8.84 12.45 -19.76
CA GLN A 113 -9.54 12.28 -21.03
C GLN A 113 -9.72 10.79 -21.38
N TYR A 114 -8.66 9.99 -21.17
CA TYR A 114 -8.74 8.55 -21.33
C TYR A 114 -9.80 7.93 -20.39
N MET A 115 -9.78 8.30 -19.11
CA MET A 115 -10.76 7.83 -18.14
C MET A 115 -12.21 8.17 -18.59
N ILE A 116 -12.47 9.41 -18.96
CA ILE A 116 -13.81 9.86 -19.41
C ILE A 116 -14.29 9.04 -20.62
N ASN A 117 -13.41 8.76 -21.58
CA ASN A 117 -13.75 8.03 -22.80
C ASN A 117 -13.96 6.53 -22.57
N HIS A 118 -13.44 5.97 -21.46
CA HIS A 118 -13.49 4.52 -21.19
C HIS A 118 -14.39 4.17 -20.00
N ILE A 119 -14.95 5.18 -19.31
CA ILE A 119 -15.82 4.94 -18.17
C ILE A 119 -17.14 4.31 -18.61
N ASN A 120 -17.53 3.22 -17.98
CA ASN A 120 -18.81 2.58 -18.24
C ASN A 120 -19.90 3.20 -17.36
N LEU A 121 -20.56 4.23 -17.85
CA LEU A 121 -21.60 4.95 -17.10
C LEU A 121 -22.76 4.06 -16.67
N LYS A 122 -23.11 3.01 -17.44
CA LYS A 122 -24.18 2.07 -17.06
C LYS A 122 -23.78 1.25 -15.82
N LEU A 123 -22.52 0.80 -15.78
CA LEU A 123 -22.02 0.08 -14.59
C LEU A 123 -21.96 0.99 -13.36
N ILE A 124 -21.58 2.25 -13.53
CA ILE A 124 -21.58 3.23 -12.43
C ILE A 124 -23.01 3.49 -11.95
N GLN A 125 -23.97 3.69 -12.83
CA GLN A 125 -25.38 3.86 -12.46
C GLN A 125 -25.90 2.64 -11.69
N LYS A 126 -25.55 1.44 -12.15
CA LYS A 126 -25.90 0.21 -11.44
C LYS A 126 -25.27 0.17 -10.05
N LEU A 127 -23.96 0.44 -9.94
CA LEU A 127 -23.27 0.48 -8.65
C LEU A 127 -23.92 1.47 -7.68
N ILE A 128 -24.30 2.67 -8.15
CA ILE A 128 -24.99 3.67 -7.34
C ILE A 128 -26.34 3.15 -6.85
N GLN A 129 -27.10 2.46 -7.71
CA GLN A 129 -28.37 1.86 -7.33
C GLN A 129 -28.18 0.76 -6.29
N ASP A 130 -27.21 -0.13 -6.51
CA ASP A 130 -26.89 -1.21 -5.59
C ASP A 130 -26.47 -0.66 -4.21
N ILE A 131 -25.60 0.38 -4.18
CA ILE A 131 -25.19 1.06 -2.94
C ILE A 131 -26.40 1.67 -2.20
N LYS A 132 -27.33 2.31 -2.92
CA LYS A 132 -28.53 2.90 -2.32
C LYS A 132 -29.50 1.86 -1.73
N GLN A 133 -29.49 0.65 -2.23
CA GLN A 133 -30.35 -0.45 -1.77
C GLN A 133 -29.66 -1.34 -0.73
N ALA A 134 -28.34 -1.17 -0.55
CA ALA A 134 -27.57 -1.96 0.39
C ALA A 134 -27.95 -1.66 1.84
N ASN A 135 -27.99 -2.68 2.68
CA ASN A 135 -28.08 -2.51 4.13
C ASN A 135 -26.79 -1.91 4.68
N LYS A 136 -25.65 -2.43 4.20
CA LYS A 136 -24.30 -1.94 4.54
C LYS A 136 -23.38 -2.04 3.33
N VAL A 137 -22.44 -1.10 3.25
CA VAL A 137 -21.37 -1.12 2.27
C VAL A 137 -20.06 -1.43 2.98
N TYR A 138 -19.44 -2.52 2.61
CA TYR A 138 -18.10 -2.88 3.07
C TYR A 138 -17.08 -2.43 2.03
N LEU A 139 -16.03 -1.76 2.47
CA LEU A 139 -14.92 -1.32 1.63
C LEU A 139 -13.67 -2.10 1.99
N TYR A 140 -13.03 -2.67 1.01
CA TYR A 140 -11.74 -3.33 1.20
C TYR A 140 -10.70 -2.75 0.25
N ALA A 141 -9.54 -2.43 0.78
CA ALA A 141 -8.36 -2.07 0.02
C ALA A 141 -7.10 -2.36 0.82
N HIS A 142 -6.03 -2.60 0.11
CA HIS A 142 -4.72 -2.83 0.71
C HIS A 142 -3.75 -1.70 0.33
N GLY A 143 -2.76 -1.44 1.21
CA GLY A 143 -1.71 -0.45 0.98
C GLY A 143 -2.25 0.98 0.77
N ASP A 144 -1.65 1.71 -0.15
CA ASP A 144 -1.96 3.13 -0.42
C ASP A 144 -3.43 3.40 -0.79
N VAL A 145 -4.09 2.39 -1.41
CA VAL A 145 -5.49 2.52 -1.84
C VAL A 145 -6.44 2.56 -0.65
N ARG A 146 -6.01 2.10 0.53
CA ARG A 146 -6.84 2.13 1.75
C ARG A 146 -7.25 3.56 2.13
N SER A 147 -6.42 4.56 1.84
CA SER A 147 -6.77 5.97 2.05
C SER A 147 -8.00 6.41 1.25
N VAL A 148 -8.23 5.82 0.08
CA VAL A 148 -9.42 6.07 -0.75
C VAL A 148 -10.68 5.53 -0.07
N CYS A 149 -10.61 4.40 0.66
CA CYS A 149 -11.74 3.87 1.42
C CYS A 149 -12.26 4.87 2.45
N TYR A 150 -11.36 5.56 3.16
CA TYR A 150 -11.77 6.59 4.15
C TYR A 150 -12.49 7.76 3.48
N ASN A 151 -12.05 8.18 2.30
CA ASN A 151 -12.73 9.23 1.54
C ASN A 151 -14.12 8.77 1.10
N ILE A 152 -14.24 7.57 0.53
CA ILE A 152 -15.53 7.01 0.10
C ILE A 152 -16.46 6.84 1.31
N GLN A 153 -15.98 6.32 2.42
CA GLN A 153 -16.78 6.16 3.64
C GLN A 153 -17.35 7.50 4.10
N ARG A 154 -16.52 8.55 4.14
CA ARG A 154 -16.96 9.89 4.54
C ARG A 154 -18.02 10.44 3.60
N GLU A 155 -17.83 10.30 2.28
CA GLU A 155 -18.79 10.78 1.29
C GLU A 155 -20.12 10.01 1.36
N LEU A 156 -20.10 8.68 1.54
CA LEU A 156 -21.30 7.87 1.67
C LEU A 156 -22.08 8.17 2.96
N GLN A 157 -21.37 8.53 4.03
CA GLN A 157 -21.99 8.91 5.31
C GLN A 157 -22.85 10.19 5.20
N ILE A 158 -22.54 11.10 4.27
CA ILE A 158 -23.37 12.29 3.99
C ILE A 158 -24.77 11.89 3.51
N TYR A 159 -24.90 10.71 2.92
CA TYR A 159 -26.15 10.15 2.43
C TYR A 159 -26.76 9.09 3.36
N ASP A 160 -26.32 9.06 4.63
CA ASP A 160 -26.76 8.11 5.65
C ASP A 160 -26.51 6.63 5.28
N ILE A 161 -25.56 6.37 4.37
CA ILE A 161 -25.20 5.01 3.97
C ILE A 161 -24.20 4.43 4.97
N GLN A 162 -24.61 3.34 5.66
CA GLN A 162 -23.75 2.65 6.61
C GLN A 162 -22.57 1.99 5.90
N THR A 163 -21.36 2.47 6.16
CA THR A 163 -20.14 2.02 5.48
C THR A 163 -19.10 1.54 6.49
N ILE A 164 -18.51 0.38 6.24
CA ILE A 164 -17.50 -0.26 7.07
C ILE A 164 -16.24 -0.48 6.23
N ILE A 165 -15.08 -0.04 6.72
CA ILE A 165 -13.79 -0.37 6.12
C ILE A 165 -13.30 -1.67 6.73
N CYS A 166 -13.15 -2.71 5.92
CA CYS A 166 -12.65 -4.00 6.35
C CYS A 166 -11.20 -3.90 6.80
N ASP A 167 -10.84 -4.68 7.81
CA ASP A 167 -9.46 -4.83 8.24
C ASP A 167 -8.63 -5.46 7.12
N ALA A 168 -7.39 -4.99 6.96
CA ALA A 168 -6.50 -5.46 5.90
C ALA A 168 -6.22 -6.97 6.01
N ASP A 169 -6.14 -7.47 7.23
CA ASP A 169 -5.77 -8.86 7.50
C ASP A 169 -6.99 -9.77 7.72
N PHE A 170 -8.21 -9.25 7.56
CA PHE A 170 -9.45 -9.98 7.86
C PHE A 170 -9.44 -10.66 9.25
N ASN A 171 -8.74 -10.07 10.22
CA ASN A 171 -8.70 -10.58 11.59
C ASN A 171 -10.04 -10.41 12.34
N LYS A 172 -10.97 -9.67 11.76
CA LYS A 172 -12.35 -9.55 12.22
C LYS A 172 -13.24 -10.50 11.43
N ASP A 173 -14.11 -11.23 12.14
CA ASP A 173 -15.21 -11.93 11.51
C ASP A 173 -16.24 -10.92 11.00
N TYR A 174 -16.35 -10.79 9.69
CA TYR A 174 -17.39 -9.98 9.04
C TYR A 174 -18.57 -10.88 8.68
N HIS A 175 -19.72 -10.62 9.32
CA HIS A 175 -20.97 -11.28 8.94
C HIS A 175 -21.65 -10.45 7.87
N PHE A 176 -21.54 -10.90 6.63
CA PHE A 176 -22.25 -10.31 5.50
C PHE A 176 -23.68 -10.85 5.49
N LEU A 177 -24.65 -9.96 5.38
CA LEU A 177 -26.07 -10.27 5.25
C LEU A 177 -26.49 -10.14 3.78
N ASP A 178 -27.65 -10.72 3.47
CA ASP A 178 -28.30 -10.48 2.18
C ASP A 178 -28.50 -8.98 1.98
N ASN A 179 -28.23 -8.48 0.78
CA ASN A 179 -28.21 -7.06 0.41
C ASN A 179 -27.05 -6.23 1.01
N ASP A 180 -26.05 -6.82 1.62
CA ASP A 180 -24.77 -6.12 1.86
C ASP A 180 -23.90 -6.10 0.59
N ILE A 181 -23.09 -5.07 0.44
CA ILE A 181 -22.17 -4.94 -0.71
C ILE A 181 -20.74 -4.88 -0.20
N LEU A 182 -19.87 -5.65 -0.82
CA LEU A 182 -18.43 -5.53 -0.69
C LEU A 182 -17.84 -4.84 -1.93
N ILE A 183 -17.22 -3.69 -1.73
CA ILE A 183 -16.48 -2.97 -2.77
C ILE A 183 -14.99 -3.14 -2.50
N VAL A 184 -14.30 -3.73 -3.47
CA VAL A 184 -12.86 -3.93 -3.41
C VAL A 184 -12.16 -2.95 -4.32
N LEU A 185 -11.24 -2.17 -3.76
CA LEU A 185 -10.45 -1.21 -4.48
C LEU A 185 -9.03 -1.75 -4.71
N SER A 186 -8.62 -1.83 -5.96
CA SER A 186 -7.30 -2.31 -6.35
C SER A 186 -6.71 -1.44 -7.46
N THR A 187 -5.48 -0.97 -7.28
CA THR A 187 -4.79 -0.14 -8.29
C THR A 187 -4.46 -0.93 -9.55
N ASN A 188 -4.09 -2.20 -9.40
CA ASN A 188 -3.57 -3.03 -10.49
C ASN A 188 -4.45 -4.22 -10.84
N GLY A 189 -5.59 -4.38 -10.17
CA GLY A 189 -6.47 -5.54 -10.34
C GLY A 189 -5.90 -6.86 -9.82
N HIS A 190 -4.74 -6.84 -9.16
CA HIS A 190 -4.07 -8.06 -8.69
C HIS A 190 -4.53 -8.55 -7.31
N SER A 191 -5.48 -7.86 -6.66
CA SER A 191 -5.96 -8.20 -5.32
C SER A 191 -6.73 -9.53 -5.24
N PHE A 192 -6.97 -10.20 -6.36
CA PHE A 192 -7.80 -11.41 -6.45
C PHE A 192 -7.21 -12.50 -7.37
N HIS A 193 -5.93 -12.75 -7.30
CA HIS A 193 -5.39 -14.01 -7.81
C HIS A 193 -5.45 -15.06 -6.71
N TYR A 194 -6.65 -15.54 -6.41
CA TYR A 194 -6.84 -16.79 -5.69
C TYR A 194 -7.02 -17.88 -6.74
N ASN A 195 -6.00 -18.71 -6.89
CA ASN A 195 -6.15 -20.05 -7.46
C ASN A 195 -6.64 -21.01 -6.38
#